data_6c0688bf38e31d7ac6bceae7378e2554
#
_entry.id   6c0688bf38e31d7ac6bceae7378e2554
#
_cell.length_a   1.000
_cell.length_b   1.000
_cell.length_c   1.000
_cell.angle_alpha   90.00
_cell.angle_beta   90.00
_cell.angle_gamma   90.00
#
_symmetry.space_group_name_H-M   'P 1'
#
loop_
_entity.id
_entity.type
_entity.pdbx_description
1 polymer ?
#
loop_
_entity_poly.entity_id
_entity_poly.type
_entity_poly.pdbx_seq_one_letter_code
_entity_poly.pdbx_strand_id
1 'polypeptide(L)'
;MRVLEGKSVFSGIAIGKISIQQKADTSVKRTKVEDPEAEIARVQEAKDKAVAQLQKLYDKALQEVGESGAAIFEVHQMMLDDEDYLDSIDNIIRTENVNAEYAVATTGDNFADMFAQMDDDYMKARAADVKDISDRLVRVLSGHDEGDMDAAEPSIIVAEDLAPSETVQMDKSKVLAFVTRKGSSNSHTAILARTMNIPALINIEYDESMDGKMAVVDGKNGSLIVDPDADTLKKYQDQKDEELRQRAMLKELKGKTTETKSGHKIHLYANIGSTGDVASVLANDAEGIGLFRSEFIYLEKDNYPTEEEQFQIYKAVAQNMAGKKVIIRTLDIGADKQIDYFDMAHEENPAMGYRAIRICLDRPEVFKTQLRALFRASMYGNISIMYPMIISVTEVKQIKAIVAEVKKELTEQGVPFKDDVEQGVMIETPAAVMISDILAKEVDFFSIGTNDLTQYTLAIDRQNAKLDNVYDSHHEAVLRMIQMVIDNAHKEGIWAGICGELGADTTMTERFVQMGIDELSVSPTFVLPVRKIVREME
;
A
#
# COMPACT_ATOMS: atom_id res chain seq x y z
N MET A 1 -2.82 11.05 -34.94
CA MET A 1 -2.21 10.42 -33.75
C MET A 1 -1.48 11.48 -32.93
N ARG A 2 -1.74 11.58 -31.64
CA ARG A 2 -1.07 12.45 -30.66
C ARG A 2 -0.65 11.60 -29.47
N VAL A 3 0.60 11.73 -29.04
CA VAL A 3 1.13 11.02 -27.87
C VAL A 3 1.36 12.03 -26.75
N LEU A 4 0.83 11.74 -25.58
CA LEU A 4 0.96 12.54 -24.37
C LEU A 4 1.70 11.70 -23.34
N GLU A 5 2.70 12.28 -22.71
CA GLU A 5 3.52 11.63 -21.70
C GLU A 5 3.10 12.09 -20.31
N GLY A 6 3.04 11.15 -19.38
CA GLY A 6 2.74 11.38 -17.99
C GLY A 6 3.46 10.36 -17.12
N LYS A 7 3.00 10.22 -15.88
CA LYS A 7 3.57 9.26 -14.94
C LYS A 7 2.62 8.06 -14.78
N SER A 8 3.16 6.86 -14.94
CA SER A 8 2.44 5.63 -14.64
C SER A 8 2.19 5.49 -13.13
N VAL A 9 0.97 5.13 -12.79
CA VAL A 9 0.55 4.78 -11.43
C VAL A 9 0.26 3.29 -11.33
N PHE A 10 -0.32 2.73 -12.38
CA PHE A 10 -0.56 1.30 -12.51
C PHE A 10 -0.39 0.86 -13.96
N SER A 11 0.38 -0.22 -14.15
CA SER A 11 0.74 -0.74 -15.47
C SER A 11 -0.40 -1.51 -16.13
N GLY A 12 -0.35 -1.63 -17.44
CA GLY A 12 -1.30 -2.36 -18.28
C GLY A 12 -1.66 -1.58 -19.54
N ILE A 13 -2.40 -2.21 -20.44
CA ILE A 13 -2.85 -1.59 -21.67
C ILE A 13 -4.38 -1.50 -21.67
N ALA A 14 -4.91 -0.29 -21.85
CA ALA A 14 -6.32 -0.08 -22.10
C ALA A 14 -6.52 0.57 -23.48
N ILE A 15 -7.55 0.10 -24.20
CA ILE A 15 -7.93 0.60 -25.52
C ILE A 15 -9.42 0.90 -25.47
N GLY A 16 -9.80 2.13 -25.76
CA GLY A 16 -11.19 2.56 -25.72
C GLY A 16 -11.38 4.02 -26.08
N LYS A 17 -12.61 4.49 -26.04
CA LYS A 17 -12.92 5.91 -26.21
C LYS A 17 -12.60 6.68 -24.93
N ILE A 18 -12.16 7.90 -25.09
CA ILE A 18 -11.98 8.86 -23.99
C ILE A 18 -13.37 9.36 -23.57
N SER A 19 -13.60 9.41 -22.27
CA SER A 19 -14.71 10.11 -21.63
C SER A 19 -14.13 11.13 -20.66
N ILE A 20 -14.23 12.41 -21.04
CA ILE A 20 -13.73 13.51 -20.20
C ILE A 20 -14.81 13.83 -19.15
N GLN A 21 -14.43 13.65 -17.89
CA GLN A 21 -15.27 14.05 -16.76
C GLN A 21 -15.03 15.53 -16.50
N GLN A 22 -16.01 16.34 -16.83
CA GLN A 22 -15.98 17.76 -16.45
C GLN A 22 -16.51 17.88 -15.04
N LYS A 23 -15.77 18.60 -14.15
CA LYS A 23 -16.37 19.03 -12.89
C LYS A 23 -17.61 19.85 -13.21
N ALA A 24 -18.70 19.53 -12.52
CA ALA A 24 -19.89 20.37 -12.58
C ALA A 24 -19.48 21.83 -12.32
N ASP A 25 -19.96 22.76 -13.13
CA ASP A 25 -19.67 24.17 -12.95
C ASP A 25 -20.24 24.61 -11.58
N THR A 26 -19.40 24.64 -10.57
CA THR A 26 -19.71 25.12 -9.23
C THR A 26 -19.46 26.62 -9.12
N SER A 27 -19.44 27.36 -10.25
CA SER A 27 -19.28 28.81 -10.21
C SER A 27 -20.44 29.43 -9.45
N VAL A 28 -20.15 29.84 -8.24
CA VAL A 28 -21.12 30.44 -7.32
C VAL A 28 -21.15 31.93 -7.53
N LYS A 29 -22.34 32.48 -7.79
CA LYS A 29 -22.53 33.93 -7.86
C LYS A 29 -22.79 34.51 -6.46
N ARG A 30 -22.03 35.53 -6.11
CA ARG A 30 -22.28 36.30 -4.90
C ARG A 30 -23.56 37.13 -5.06
N THR A 31 -24.58 36.80 -4.29
CA THR A 31 -25.85 37.56 -4.25
C THR A 31 -26.12 38.05 -2.84
N LYS A 32 -26.66 39.29 -2.74
CA LYS A 32 -27.12 39.84 -1.44
C LYS A 32 -28.45 39.22 -1.05
N VAL A 33 -28.59 38.91 0.22
CA VAL A 33 -29.82 38.37 0.81
C VAL A 33 -30.39 39.36 1.85
N GLU A 34 -31.71 39.32 2.00
CA GLU A 34 -32.42 40.18 2.95
C GLU A 34 -32.55 39.54 4.34
N ASP A 35 -32.54 38.19 4.40
CA ASP A 35 -32.69 37.40 5.61
C ASP A 35 -31.49 36.39 5.76
N PRO A 36 -30.43 36.80 6.45
CA PRO A 36 -29.28 35.91 6.68
C PRO A 36 -29.62 34.64 7.48
N GLU A 37 -30.58 34.73 8.42
CA GLU A 37 -30.93 33.55 9.23
C GLU A 37 -31.67 32.50 8.40
N ALA A 38 -32.44 32.90 7.39
CA ALA A 38 -33.02 31.96 6.43
C ALA A 38 -31.96 31.25 5.58
N GLU A 39 -30.90 31.95 5.21
CA GLU A 39 -29.76 31.33 4.47
C GLU A 39 -29.00 30.34 5.35
N ILE A 40 -28.77 30.67 6.63
CA ILE A 40 -28.15 29.74 7.58
C ILE A 40 -29.00 28.48 7.77
N ALA A 41 -30.32 28.61 7.86
CA ALA A 41 -31.22 27.46 7.91
C ALA A 41 -31.13 26.58 6.65
N ARG A 42 -30.94 27.19 5.45
CA ARG A 42 -30.70 26.48 4.21
C ARG A 42 -29.39 25.70 4.25
N VAL A 43 -28.32 26.27 4.82
CA VAL A 43 -27.04 25.57 4.99
C VAL A 43 -27.24 24.35 5.87
N GLN A 44 -27.94 24.49 6.99
CA GLN A 44 -28.18 23.36 7.91
C GLN A 44 -28.99 22.22 7.24
N GLU A 45 -30.04 22.57 6.51
CA GLU A 45 -30.83 21.56 5.77
C GLU A 45 -29.98 20.88 4.68
N ALA A 46 -29.16 21.64 3.95
CA ALA A 46 -28.27 21.11 2.93
C ALA A 46 -27.17 20.21 3.52
N LYS A 47 -26.63 20.58 4.70
CA LYS A 47 -25.68 19.75 5.45
C LYS A 47 -26.29 18.39 5.78
N ASP A 48 -27.48 18.36 6.36
CA ASP A 48 -28.14 17.10 6.73
C ASP A 48 -28.36 16.19 5.49
N LYS A 49 -28.71 16.78 4.35
CA LYS A 49 -28.83 16.05 3.09
C LYS A 49 -27.47 15.54 2.59
N ALA A 50 -26.42 16.37 2.67
CA ALA A 50 -25.07 15.99 2.25
C ALA A 50 -24.51 14.85 3.10
N VAL A 51 -24.71 14.89 4.43
CA VAL A 51 -24.34 13.80 5.35
C VAL A 51 -25.08 12.52 4.99
N ALA A 52 -26.37 12.58 4.70
CA ALA A 52 -27.15 11.41 4.27
C ALA A 52 -26.66 10.82 2.93
N GLN A 53 -26.19 11.66 1.99
CA GLN A 53 -25.58 11.23 0.74
C GLN A 53 -24.21 10.55 1.01
N LEU A 54 -23.37 11.13 1.88
CA LEU A 54 -22.08 10.55 2.26
C LEU A 54 -22.24 9.20 2.95
N GLN A 55 -23.30 9.04 3.77
CA GLN A 55 -23.57 7.74 4.39
C GLN A 55 -23.90 6.67 3.34
N LYS A 56 -24.66 6.97 2.29
CA LYS A 56 -24.91 6.04 1.18
C LYS A 56 -23.63 5.68 0.44
N LEU A 57 -22.73 6.65 0.24
CA LEU A 57 -21.43 6.41 -0.39
C LEU A 57 -20.53 5.55 0.50
N TYR A 58 -20.56 5.77 1.81
CA TYR A 58 -19.87 4.93 2.79
C TYR A 58 -20.34 3.48 2.69
N ASP A 59 -21.66 3.25 2.73
CA ASP A 59 -22.24 1.91 2.68
C ASP A 59 -21.90 1.19 1.36
N LYS A 60 -21.90 1.92 0.23
CA LYS A 60 -21.49 1.39 -1.07
C LYS A 60 -19.99 1.07 -1.11
N ALA A 61 -19.15 1.99 -0.64
CA ALA A 61 -17.69 1.80 -0.59
C ALA A 61 -17.31 0.64 0.33
N LEU A 62 -17.98 0.48 1.46
CA LEU A 62 -17.75 -0.63 2.39
C LEU A 62 -17.95 -1.99 1.73
N GLN A 63 -18.99 -2.11 0.89
CA GLN A 63 -19.29 -3.34 0.14
C GLN A 63 -18.31 -3.60 -1.00
N GLU A 64 -17.83 -2.55 -1.68
CA GLU A 64 -17.06 -2.66 -2.91
C GLU A 64 -15.54 -2.66 -2.71
N VAL A 65 -15.03 -1.88 -1.74
CA VAL A 65 -13.59 -1.66 -1.51
C VAL A 65 -13.16 -1.89 -0.07
N GLY A 66 -14.10 -2.21 0.84
CA GLY A 66 -13.85 -2.51 2.24
C GLY A 66 -13.67 -1.27 3.14
N GLU A 67 -13.40 -1.49 4.44
CA GLU A 67 -13.32 -0.44 5.47
C GLU A 67 -12.34 0.66 5.12
N SER A 68 -11.15 0.32 4.66
CA SER A 68 -10.11 1.29 4.33
C SER A 68 -10.53 2.26 3.21
N GLY A 69 -11.32 1.80 2.22
CA GLY A 69 -11.83 2.66 1.16
C GLY A 69 -13.09 3.44 1.57
N ALA A 70 -13.83 2.97 2.56
CA ALA A 70 -15.03 3.63 3.07
C ALA A 70 -14.70 4.73 4.09
N ALA A 71 -13.61 4.60 4.83
CA ALA A 71 -13.22 5.52 5.92
C ALA A 71 -13.16 7.00 5.51
N ILE A 72 -12.85 7.31 4.26
CA ILE A 72 -12.82 8.69 3.76
C ILE A 72 -14.19 9.37 3.86
N PHE A 73 -15.28 8.63 3.67
CA PHE A 73 -16.64 9.20 3.75
C PHE A 73 -17.07 9.46 5.19
N GLU A 74 -16.55 8.70 6.16
CA GLU A 74 -16.72 8.99 7.58
C GLU A 74 -16.01 10.29 7.96
N VAL A 75 -14.77 10.47 7.49
CA VAL A 75 -14.03 11.71 7.69
C VAL A 75 -14.75 12.90 7.03
N HIS A 76 -15.30 12.74 5.82
CA HIS A 76 -16.07 13.81 5.16
C HIS A 76 -17.33 14.18 5.96
N GLN A 77 -18.02 13.20 6.57
CA GLN A 77 -19.15 13.48 7.47
C GLN A 77 -18.69 14.27 8.70
N MET A 78 -17.57 13.87 9.33
CA MET A 78 -17.01 14.60 10.48
C MET A 78 -16.63 16.04 10.13
N MET A 79 -16.04 16.26 8.94
CA MET A 79 -15.66 17.61 8.47
C MET A 79 -16.90 18.50 8.19
N LEU A 80 -18.02 17.92 7.72
CA LEU A 80 -19.28 18.66 7.55
C LEU A 80 -19.94 19.02 8.90
N ASP A 81 -19.65 18.28 9.97
CA ASP A 81 -20.12 18.57 11.33
C ASP A 81 -19.13 19.40 12.16
N ASP A 82 -18.00 19.82 11.57
CA ASP A 82 -16.99 20.62 12.24
C ASP A 82 -17.54 22.03 12.58
N GLU A 83 -17.47 22.41 13.86
CA GLU A 83 -18.01 23.69 14.36
C GLU A 83 -17.29 24.88 13.74
N ASP A 84 -15.96 24.82 13.58
CA ASP A 84 -15.17 25.94 13.02
C ASP A 84 -15.51 26.16 11.53
N TYR A 85 -15.76 25.10 10.80
CA TYR A 85 -16.18 25.15 9.39
C TYR A 85 -17.59 25.78 9.27
N LEU A 86 -18.55 25.32 10.06
CA LEU A 86 -19.93 25.84 10.05
C LEU A 86 -20.02 27.28 10.54
N ASP A 87 -19.33 27.62 11.64
CA ASP A 87 -19.26 28.95 12.17
C ASP A 87 -18.65 29.95 11.17
N SER A 88 -17.65 29.51 10.39
CA SER A 88 -17.09 30.35 9.32
C SER A 88 -18.13 30.68 8.24
N ILE A 89 -18.92 29.67 7.80
CA ILE A 89 -20.01 29.87 6.83
C ILE A 89 -21.04 30.87 7.39
N ASP A 90 -21.51 30.61 8.60
CA ASP A 90 -22.51 31.47 9.28
C ASP A 90 -22.02 32.91 9.43
N ASN A 91 -20.76 33.09 9.81
CA ASN A 91 -20.15 34.41 9.95
C ASN A 91 -20.10 35.16 8.62
N ILE A 92 -19.75 34.53 7.52
CA ILE A 92 -19.74 35.14 6.18
C ILE A 92 -21.17 35.55 5.79
N ILE A 93 -22.17 34.69 6.00
CA ILE A 93 -23.57 35.01 5.71
C ILE A 93 -24.04 36.22 6.50
N ARG A 94 -23.80 36.24 7.82
CA ARG A 94 -24.26 37.33 8.70
C ARG A 94 -23.53 38.65 8.46
N THR A 95 -22.22 38.61 8.24
CA THR A 95 -21.42 39.84 8.10
C THR A 95 -21.52 40.49 6.74
N GLU A 96 -21.62 39.66 5.69
CA GLU A 96 -21.64 40.14 4.31
C GLU A 96 -23.05 40.19 3.69
N ASN A 97 -24.05 39.60 4.36
CA ASN A 97 -25.42 39.43 3.85
C ASN A 97 -25.45 38.79 2.47
N VAL A 98 -24.80 37.63 2.34
CA VAL A 98 -24.64 36.88 1.09
C VAL A 98 -25.35 35.52 1.13
N ASN A 99 -25.61 34.96 -0.06
CA ASN A 99 -26.26 33.67 -0.21
C ASN A 99 -25.39 32.52 0.32
N ALA A 100 -26.04 31.43 0.73
CA ALA A 100 -25.43 30.24 1.31
C ALA A 100 -24.37 29.63 0.42
N GLU A 101 -24.64 29.50 -0.88
CA GLU A 101 -23.71 28.91 -1.85
C GLU A 101 -22.38 29.66 -1.88
N TYR A 102 -22.40 30.98 -1.88
CA TYR A 102 -21.20 31.81 -1.86
C TYR A 102 -20.42 31.68 -0.55
N ALA A 103 -21.11 31.68 0.59
CA ALA A 103 -20.47 31.51 1.88
C ALA A 103 -19.78 30.14 2.01
N VAL A 104 -20.43 29.05 1.56
CA VAL A 104 -19.87 27.71 1.56
C VAL A 104 -18.66 27.62 0.66
N ALA A 105 -18.75 28.12 -0.59
CA ALA A 105 -17.63 28.06 -1.53
C ALA A 105 -16.40 28.84 -1.01
N THR A 106 -16.65 30.05 -0.46
CA THR A 106 -15.58 30.90 0.11
C THR A 106 -14.93 30.26 1.34
N THR A 107 -15.72 29.65 2.22
CA THR A 107 -15.19 28.91 3.38
C THR A 107 -14.37 27.71 2.93
N GLY A 108 -14.88 26.95 1.98
CA GLY A 108 -14.17 25.80 1.41
C GLY A 108 -12.82 26.18 0.82
N ASP A 109 -12.74 27.28 0.06
CA ASP A 109 -11.49 27.79 -0.49
C ASP A 109 -10.51 28.22 0.61
N ASN A 110 -10.98 28.95 1.62
CA ASN A 110 -10.15 29.43 2.72
C ASN A 110 -9.56 28.27 3.55
N PHE A 111 -10.37 27.25 3.88
CA PHE A 111 -9.90 26.09 4.62
C PHE A 111 -8.96 25.22 3.78
N ALA A 112 -9.26 25.03 2.49
CA ALA A 112 -8.38 24.30 1.58
C ALA A 112 -7.01 24.98 1.45
N ASP A 113 -6.97 26.31 1.30
CA ASP A 113 -5.73 27.08 1.24
C ASP A 113 -4.96 26.99 2.56
N MET A 114 -5.65 27.03 3.70
CA MET A 114 -5.04 26.86 5.02
C MET A 114 -4.37 25.49 5.15
N PHE A 115 -5.06 24.42 4.82
CA PHE A 115 -4.49 23.05 4.85
C PHE A 115 -3.35 22.88 3.85
N ALA A 116 -3.44 23.44 2.65
CA ALA A 116 -2.39 23.37 1.63
C ALA A 116 -1.08 24.05 2.05
N GLN A 117 -1.14 25.04 2.96
CA GLN A 117 0.02 25.77 3.48
C GLN A 117 0.66 25.14 4.72
N MET A 118 0.06 24.09 5.30
CA MET A 118 0.64 23.38 6.43
C MET A 118 1.88 22.58 5.99
N ASP A 119 2.84 22.39 6.89
CA ASP A 119 4.07 21.63 6.58
C ASP A 119 3.86 20.11 6.58
N ASP A 120 2.74 19.64 7.09
CA ASP A 120 2.37 18.23 7.18
C ASP A 120 1.69 17.74 5.89
N ASP A 121 2.25 16.71 5.27
CA ASP A 121 1.74 16.15 4.00
C ASP A 121 0.35 15.49 4.15
N TYR A 122 0.01 14.97 5.32
CA TYR A 122 -1.31 14.44 5.62
C TYR A 122 -2.35 15.56 5.65
N MET A 123 -2.02 16.68 6.30
CA MET A 123 -2.90 17.87 6.36
C MET A 123 -3.05 18.53 4.98
N LYS A 124 -1.98 18.58 4.18
CA LYS A 124 -2.06 19.03 2.77
C LYS A 124 -3.04 18.21 1.94
N ALA A 125 -3.09 16.90 2.14
CA ALA A 125 -4.04 16.04 1.45
C ALA A 125 -5.50 16.38 1.80
N ARG A 126 -5.77 16.86 3.02
CA ARG A 126 -7.10 17.32 3.47
C ARG A 126 -7.65 18.52 2.72
N ALA A 127 -6.80 19.30 2.07
CA ALA A 127 -7.26 20.42 1.23
C ALA A 127 -8.23 19.95 0.12
N ALA A 128 -7.96 18.79 -0.47
CA ALA A 128 -8.84 18.19 -1.48
C ALA A 128 -10.16 17.69 -0.87
N ASP A 129 -10.12 17.14 0.34
CA ASP A 129 -11.31 16.66 1.05
C ASP A 129 -12.26 17.82 1.40
N VAL A 130 -11.72 18.95 1.91
CA VAL A 130 -12.51 20.15 2.18
C VAL A 130 -13.19 20.67 0.92
N LYS A 131 -12.50 20.65 -0.21
CA LYS A 131 -13.11 21.04 -1.49
C LYS A 131 -14.23 20.09 -1.91
N ASP A 132 -14.07 18.79 -1.77
CA ASP A 132 -15.10 17.80 -2.13
C ASP A 132 -16.37 18.00 -1.28
N ILE A 133 -16.25 18.19 0.03
CA ILE A 133 -17.42 18.43 0.91
C ILE A 133 -18.09 19.79 0.62
N SER A 134 -17.29 20.83 0.35
CA SER A 134 -17.83 22.15 0.03
C SER A 134 -18.55 22.17 -1.31
N ASP A 135 -17.98 21.55 -2.35
CA ASP A 135 -18.60 21.40 -3.67
C ASP A 135 -19.90 20.58 -3.58
N ARG A 136 -19.93 19.54 -2.74
CA ARG A 136 -21.14 18.77 -2.45
C ARG A 136 -22.21 19.62 -1.82
N LEU A 137 -21.85 20.40 -0.79
CA LEU A 137 -22.79 21.26 -0.10
C LEU A 137 -23.38 22.33 -1.02
N VAL A 138 -22.54 22.93 -1.88
CA VAL A 138 -22.97 23.89 -2.92
C VAL A 138 -23.95 23.23 -3.91
N ARG A 139 -23.67 22.01 -4.36
CA ARG A 139 -24.59 21.27 -5.25
C ARG A 139 -25.94 21.02 -4.59
N VAL A 140 -25.95 20.58 -3.35
CA VAL A 140 -27.22 20.36 -2.60
C VAL A 140 -27.99 21.67 -2.44
N LEU A 141 -27.33 22.79 -2.09
CA LEU A 141 -27.93 24.10 -1.99
C LEU A 141 -28.54 24.59 -3.30
N SER A 142 -27.84 24.30 -4.42
CA SER A 142 -28.27 24.68 -5.77
C SER A 142 -29.36 23.78 -6.35
N GLY A 143 -29.77 22.72 -5.63
CA GLY A 143 -30.81 21.79 -6.08
C GLY A 143 -30.39 20.91 -7.24
N HIS A 144 -29.08 20.74 -7.47
CA HIS A 144 -28.59 19.82 -8.49
C HIS A 144 -28.49 18.42 -7.86
N ASP A 145 -29.30 17.49 -8.37
CA ASP A 145 -29.17 16.07 -8.03
C ASP A 145 -27.82 15.52 -8.49
N GLU A 146 -27.34 14.48 -7.79
CA GLU A 146 -26.15 13.74 -8.19
C GLU A 146 -26.36 13.21 -9.61
N GLY A 147 -25.70 13.81 -10.60
CA GLY A 147 -25.73 13.31 -11.98
C GLY A 147 -25.08 11.93 -12.03
N ASP A 148 -25.73 11.00 -12.74
CA ASP A 148 -25.12 9.70 -13.06
C ASP A 148 -23.81 9.95 -13.81
N MET A 149 -22.68 9.65 -13.18
CA MET A 149 -21.34 9.73 -13.78
C MET A 149 -21.04 8.50 -14.66
N ASP A 150 -22.06 7.71 -14.98
CA ASP A 150 -21.92 6.49 -15.76
C ASP A 150 -21.70 6.80 -17.24
N ALA A 151 -20.52 6.48 -17.75
CA ALA A 151 -20.29 6.40 -19.18
C ALA A 151 -21.27 5.40 -19.81
N ALA A 152 -21.86 5.75 -20.94
CA ALA A 152 -22.79 4.89 -21.66
C ALA A 152 -22.13 3.59 -22.14
N GLU A 153 -20.83 3.65 -22.48
CA GLU A 153 -19.99 2.54 -22.96
C GLU A 153 -18.68 2.46 -22.14
N PRO A 154 -18.02 1.29 -22.10
CA PRO A 154 -16.70 1.18 -21.47
C PRO A 154 -15.71 2.20 -22.05
N SER A 155 -15.11 3.02 -21.18
CA SER A 155 -14.35 4.20 -21.58
C SER A 155 -13.10 4.42 -20.74
N ILE A 156 -12.14 5.13 -21.32
CA ILE A 156 -11.00 5.69 -20.62
C ILE A 156 -11.44 6.98 -19.95
N ILE A 157 -11.45 7.01 -18.64
CA ILE A 157 -11.90 8.18 -17.87
C ILE A 157 -10.75 9.18 -17.79
N VAL A 158 -10.99 10.39 -18.30
CA VAL A 158 -10.04 11.50 -18.28
C VAL A 158 -10.61 12.62 -17.43
N ALA A 159 -9.84 13.11 -16.46
CA ALA A 159 -10.29 14.17 -15.55
C ALA A 159 -9.13 15.07 -15.12
N GLU A 160 -9.45 16.24 -14.57
CA GLU A 160 -8.45 17.10 -13.89
C GLU A 160 -7.86 16.39 -12.68
N ASP A 161 -8.74 15.91 -11.82
CA ASP A 161 -8.54 15.04 -10.67
C ASP A 161 -9.87 14.35 -10.37
N LEU A 162 -9.85 13.22 -9.66
CA LEU A 162 -11.06 12.48 -9.30
C LEU A 162 -11.20 12.45 -7.78
N ALA A 163 -12.28 13.02 -7.28
CA ALA A 163 -12.63 12.95 -5.87
C ALA A 163 -13.06 11.53 -5.47
N PRO A 164 -12.89 11.16 -4.19
CA PRO A 164 -13.37 9.87 -3.66
C PRO A 164 -14.85 9.62 -3.95
N SER A 165 -15.67 10.63 -3.77
CA SER A 165 -17.11 10.57 -4.00
C SER A 165 -17.48 10.30 -5.47
N GLU A 166 -16.71 10.83 -6.42
CA GLU A 166 -16.90 10.62 -7.85
C GLU A 166 -16.55 9.18 -8.25
N THR A 167 -15.44 8.67 -7.71
CA THR A 167 -14.94 7.33 -8.06
C THR A 167 -15.82 6.19 -7.55
N VAL A 168 -16.49 6.37 -6.41
CA VAL A 168 -17.41 5.38 -5.83
C VAL A 168 -18.74 5.33 -6.58
N GLN A 169 -19.13 6.44 -7.20
CA GLN A 169 -20.37 6.51 -8.00
C GLN A 169 -20.23 5.83 -9.37
N MET A 170 -19.00 5.74 -9.92
CA MET A 170 -18.77 5.14 -11.24
C MET A 170 -19.12 3.65 -11.29
N ASP A 171 -19.71 3.22 -12.41
CA ASP A 171 -19.81 1.80 -12.74
C ASP A 171 -18.42 1.26 -13.13
N LYS A 172 -17.80 0.56 -12.20
CA LYS A 172 -16.45 0.00 -12.38
C LYS A 172 -16.32 -0.93 -13.57
N SER A 173 -17.40 -1.57 -14.01
CA SER A 173 -17.38 -2.44 -15.18
C SER A 173 -17.18 -1.69 -16.49
N LYS A 174 -17.44 -0.37 -16.48
CA LYS A 174 -17.32 0.52 -17.64
C LYS A 174 -16.04 1.37 -17.64
N VAL A 175 -15.20 1.26 -16.60
CA VAL A 175 -13.94 1.99 -16.54
C VAL A 175 -12.81 1.13 -17.10
N LEU A 176 -12.19 1.57 -18.19
CA LEU A 176 -11.06 0.88 -18.82
C LEU A 176 -9.70 1.33 -18.28
N ALA A 177 -9.57 2.60 -17.96
CA ALA A 177 -8.38 3.22 -17.38
C ALA A 177 -8.73 4.57 -16.76
N PHE A 178 -7.86 5.05 -15.87
CA PHE A 178 -7.89 6.42 -15.36
C PHE A 178 -6.73 7.23 -15.93
N VAL A 179 -7.01 8.46 -16.33
CA VAL A 179 -6.00 9.44 -16.78
C VAL A 179 -6.32 10.78 -16.13
N THR A 180 -5.41 11.33 -15.33
CA THR A 180 -5.63 12.60 -14.69
C THR A 180 -4.53 13.63 -14.99
N ARG A 181 -4.91 14.92 -15.01
CA ARG A 181 -3.95 16.01 -15.15
C ARG A 181 -3.18 16.24 -13.86
N LYS A 182 -3.84 16.12 -12.72
CA LYS A 182 -3.28 16.25 -11.38
C LYS A 182 -3.27 14.91 -10.67
N GLY A 183 -2.61 14.83 -9.54
CA GLY A 183 -2.58 13.66 -8.69
C GLY A 183 -1.17 13.21 -8.33
N SER A 184 -1.11 12.31 -7.37
CA SER A 184 0.13 11.65 -6.93
C SER A 184 0.00 10.14 -7.03
N SER A 185 1.11 9.43 -6.88
CA SER A 185 1.11 7.96 -6.84
C SER A 185 0.31 7.38 -5.66
N ASN A 186 0.02 8.21 -4.66
CA ASN A 186 -0.76 7.86 -3.47
C ASN A 186 -2.15 8.52 -3.47
N SER A 187 -2.58 9.15 -4.57
CA SER A 187 -3.93 9.72 -4.69
C SER A 187 -5.00 8.63 -4.62
N HIS A 188 -6.22 9.03 -4.27
CA HIS A 188 -7.35 8.10 -4.22
C HIS A 188 -7.58 7.37 -5.55
N THR A 189 -7.48 8.09 -6.67
CA THR A 189 -7.53 7.52 -8.04
C THR A 189 -6.46 6.44 -8.24
N ALA A 190 -5.26 6.66 -7.74
CA ALA A 190 -4.16 5.70 -7.82
C ALA A 190 -4.45 4.41 -7.05
N ILE A 191 -4.99 4.56 -5.84
CA ILE A 191 -5.38 3.43 -4.99
C ILE A 191 -6.52 2.64 -5.66
N LEU A 192 -7.52 3.34 -6.17
CA LEU A 192 -8.65 2.72 -6.86
C LEU A 192 -8.21 1.95 -8.11
N ALA A 193 -7.35 2.53 -8.95
CA ALA A 193 -6.82 1.87 -10.15
C ALA A 193 -6.09 0.56 -9.80
N ARG A 194 -5.29 0.57 -8.72
CA ARG A 194 -4.62 -0.64 -8.22
C ARG A 194 -5.61 -1.68 -7.73
N THR A 195 -6.65 -1.26 -7.00
CA THR A 195 -7.71 -2.16 -6.50
C THR A 195 -8.50 -2.77 -7.64
N MET A 196 -8.82 -1.98 -8.67
CA MET A 196 -9.53 -2.44 -9.86
C MET A 196 -8.62 -3.19 -10.86
N ASN A 197 -7.30 -3.14 -10.67
CA ASN A 197 -6.31 -3.73 -11.58
C ASN A 197 -6.44 -3.20 -13.01
N ILE A 198 -6.65 -1.89 -13.16
CA ILE A 198 -6.75 -1.18 -14.45
C ILE A 198 -5.64 -0.14 -14.59
N PRO A 199 -5.17 0.16 -15.83
CA PRO A 199 -4.12 1.15 -16.05
C PRO A 199 -4.51 2.53 -15.54
N ALA A 200 -3.53 3.25 -14.98
CA ALA A 200 -3.73 4.63 -14.56
C ALA A 200 -2.49 5.48 -14.82
N LEU A 201 -2.72 6.68 -15.36
CA LEU A 201 -1.73 7.71 -15.62
C LEU A 201 -2.09 8.99 -14.90
N ILE A 202 -1.07 9.71 -14.41
CA ILE A 202 -1.21 11.05 -13.86
C ILE A 202 -0.29 12.02 -14.60
N ASN A 203 -0.52 13.32 -14.42
CA ASN A 203 0.25 14.39 -15.08
C ASN A 203 0.12 14.36 -16.61
N ILE A 204 -1.04 14.06 -17.15
CA ILE A 204 -1.36 14.10 -18.58
C ILE A 204 -2.08 15.41 -18.90
N GLU A 205 -1.47 16.23 -19.74
CA GLU A 205 -2.11 17.44 -20.27
C GLU A 205 -3.08 17.07 -21.40
N TYR A 206 -4.38 17.25 -21.17
CA TYR A 206 -5.43 16.98 -22.14
C TYR A 206 -6.24 18.23 -22.47
N ASP A 207 -6.97 18.19 -23.57
CA ASP A 207 -7.94 19.21 -23.97
C ASP A 207 -9.29 18.57 -24.36
N GLU A 208 -10.35 19.37 -24.34
CA GLU A 208 -11.72 18.90 -24.57
C GLU A 208 -11.93 18.27 -25.96
N SER A 209 -11.07 18.59 -26.94
CA SER A 209 -11.17 18.01 -28.28
C SER A 209 -10.85 16.53 -28.33
N MET A 210 -10.37 15.95 -27.22
CA MET A 210 -10.08 14.52 -27.11
C MET A 210 -11.29 13.69 -26.71
N ASP A 211 -12.36 14.33 -26.22
CA ASP A 211 -13.56 13.61 -25.78
C ASP A 211 -14.16 12.77 -26.91
N GLY A 212 -14.58 11.57 -26.61
CA GLY A 212 -15.12 10.60 -27.54
C GLY A 212 -14.13 9.99 -28.52
N LYS A 213 -12.86 10.43 -28.55
CA LYS A 213 -11.84 9.86 -29.45
C LYS A 213 -11.34 8.52 -28.96
N MET A 214 -10.95 7.66 -29.91
CA MET A 214 -10.26 6.42 -29.60
C MET A 214 -8.89 6.70 -29.04
N ALA A 215 -8.51 6.00 -28.00
CA ALA A 215 -7.18 6.13 -27.40
C ALA A 215 -6.64 4.81 -26.86
N VAL A 216 -5.33 4.80 -26.68
CA VAL A 216 -4.58 3.75 -25.99
C VAL A 216 -3.92 4.35 -24.75
N VAL A 217 -4.16 3.74 -23.60
CA VAL A 217 -3.40 4.00 -22.36
C VAL A 217 -2.31 2.94 -22.26
N ASP A 218 -1.07 3.36 -22.32
CA ASP A 218 0.10 2.52 -22.05
C ASP A 218 0.61 2.81 -20.64
N GLY A 219 0.08 2.08 -19.68
CA GLY A 219 0.45 2.22 -18.27
C GLY A 219 1.87 1.70 -17.97
N LYS A 220 2.51 0.99 -18.89
CA LYS A 220 3.91 0.55 -18.71
C LYS A 220 4.89 1.69 -19.03
N ASN A 221 4.64 2.41 -20.12
CA ASN A 221 5.50 3.50 -20.57
C ASN A 221 5.02 4.88 -20.14
N GLY A 222 3.86 4.99 -19.46
CA GLY A 222 3.33 6.25 -18.97
C GLY A 222 2.76 7.14 -20.07
N SER A 223 2.20 6.58 -21.15
CA SER A 223 1.74 7.37 -22.29
C SER A 223 0.25 7.16 -22.62
N LEU A 224 -0.40 8.27 -23.03
CA LEU A 224 -1.74 8.29 -23.63
C LEU A 224 -1.61 8.60 -25.11
N ILE A 225 -2.06 7.68 -25.96
CA ILE A 225 -2.02 7.81 -27.41
C ILE A 225 -3.43 8.06 -27.91
N VAL A 226 -3.69 9.28 -28.38
CA VAL A 226 -5.01 9.72 -28.89
C VAL A 226 -5.06 9.63 -30.41
N ASP A 227 -6.17 9.15 -30.95
CA ASP A 227 -6.37 8.86 -32.38
C ASP A 227 -5.19 8.04 -32.95
N PRO A 228 -4.90 6.82 -32.38
CA PRO A 228 -3.86 5.96 -32.93
C PRO A 228 -4.18 5.58 -34.38
N ASP A 229 -3.14 5.51 -35.22
CA ASP A 229 -3.31 4.91 -36.55
C ASP A 229 -3.55 3.40 -36.46
N ALA A 230 -3.94 2.79 -37.57
CA ALA A 230 -4.31 1.38 -37.60
C ALA A 230 -3.17 0.44 -37.16
N ASP A 231 -1.93 0.78 -37.50
CA ASP A 231 -0.74 -0.02 -37.17
C ASP A 231 -0.45 0.07 -35.67
N THR A 232 -0.50 1.27 -35.11
CA THR A 232 -0.35 1.51 -33.66
C THR A 232 -1.45 0.80 -32.87
N LEU A 233 -2.71 0.95 -33.29
CA LEU A 233 -3.83 0.30 -32.62
C LEU A 233 -3.68 -1.21 -32.64
N LYS A 234 -3.32 -1.80 -33.78
CA LYS A 234 -3.08 -3.22 -33.92
C LYS A 234 -1.93 -3.70 -33.01
N LYS A 235 -0.81 -2.97 -33.00
CA LYS A 235 0.33 -3.28 -32.11
C LYS A 235 -0.10 -3.39 -30.64
N TYR A 236 -0.84 -2.40 -30.13
CA TYR A 236 -1.28 -2.39 -28.75
C TYR A 236 -2.39 -3.42 -28.47
N GLN A 237 -3.25 -3.73 -29.46
CA GLN A 237 -4.21 -4.82 -29.33
C GLN A 237 -3.50 -6.17 -29.22
N ASP A 238 -2.51 -6.43 -30.08
CA ASP A 238 -1.72 -7.66 -30.04
C ASP A 238 -0.97 -7.79 -28.70
N GLN A 239 -0.41 -6.69 -28.17
CA GLN A 239 0.23 -6.67 -26.85
C GLN A 239 -0.77 -6.96 -25.72
N LYS A 240 -1.95 -6.33 -25.74
CA LYS A 240 -3.02 -6.58 -24.76
C LYS A 240 -3.48 -8.02 -24.78
N ASP A 241 -3.71 -8.58 -25.97
CA ASP A 241 -4.12 -9.96 -26.13
C ASP A 241 -3.04 -10.94 -25.63
N GLU A 242 -1.76 -10.63 -25.86
CA GLU A 242 -0.66 -11.41 -25.32
C GLU A 242 -0.59 -11.31 -23.78
N GLU A 243 -0.76 -10.13 -23.19
CA GLU A 243 -0.84 -9.98 -21.73
C GLU A 243 -2.01 -10.79 -21.14
N LEU A 244 -3.17 -10.78 -21.79
CA LEU A 244 -4.33 -11.58 -21.35
C LEU A 244 -4.06 -13.09 -21.45
N ARG A 245 -3.39 -13.54 -22.52
CA ARG A 245 -2.97 -14.95 -22.66
C ARG A 245 -1.98 -15.32 -21.56
N GLN A 246 -0.98 -14.49 -21.32
CA GLN A 246 0.01 -14.72 -20.25
C GLN A 246 -0.68 -14.81 -18.87
N ARG A 247 -1.60 -13.91 -18.57
CA ARG A 247 -2.39 -13.97 -17.33
C ARG A 247 -3.23 -15.24 -17.23
N ALA A 248 -3.85 -15.67 -18.33
CA ALA A 248 -4.62 -16.92 -18.36
C ALA A 248 -3.72 -18.15 -18.12
N MET A 249 -2.57 -18.21 -18.79
CA MET A 249 -1.57 -19.28 -18.60
C MET A 249 -1.05 -19.32 -17.17
N LEU A 250 -0.80 -18.15 -16.56
CA LEU A 250 -0.39 -18.07 -15.16
C LEU A 250 -1.47 -18.60 -14.21
N LYS A 251 -2.74 -18.36 -14.48
CA LYS A 251 -3.84 -18.90 -13.66
C LYS A 251 -3.88 -20.43 -13.65
N GLU A 252 -3.45 -21.09 -14.74
CA GLU A 252 -3.36 -22.56 -14.81
C GLU A 252 -2.28 -23.14 -13.89
N LEU A 253 -1.37 -22.31 -13.40
CA LEU A 253 -0.34 -22.71 -12.44
C LEU A 253 -0.83 -22.76 -10.99
N LYS A 254 -2.02 -22.27 -10.70
CA LYS A 254 -2.60 -22.36 -9.35
C LYS A 254 -2.77 -23.83 -8.94
N GLY A 255 -2.45 -24.12 -7.68
CA GLY A 255 -2.46 -25.46 -7.12
C GLY A 255 -1.29 -26.36 -7.55
N LYS A 256 -0.39 -25.87 -8.41
CA LYS A 256 0.81 -26.64 -8.79
C LYS A 256 1.96 -26.35 -7.84
N THR A 257 2.75 -27.37 -7.51
CA THR A 257 3.98 -27.22 -6.72
C THR A 257 4.99 -26.35 -7.45
N THR A 258 5.75 -25.57 -6.69
CA THR A 258 6.87 -24.79 -7.24
C THR A 258 8.13 -25.65 -7.20
N GLU A 259 8.37 -26.36 -8.29
CA GLU A 259 9.51 -27.28 -8.45
C GLU A 259 10.06 -27.24 -9.87
N THR A 260 11.36 -27.43 -10.01
CA THR A 260 12.02 -27.59 -11.31
C THR A 260 11.65 -28.94 -11.93
N LYS A 261 11.95 -29.15 -13.21
CA LYS A 261 11.73 -30.44 -13.89
C LYS A 261 12.55 -31.58 -13.26
N SER A 262 13.70 -31.25 -12.66
CA SER A 262 14.52 -32.20 -11.89
C SER A 262 13.98 -32.50 -10.49
N GLY A 263 12.91 -31.85 -10.05
CA GLY A 263 12.24 -32.07 -8.75
C GLY A 263 12.81 -31.26 -7.59
N HIS A 264 13.63 -30.23 -7.86
CA HIS A 264 14.06 -29.30 -6.82
C HIS A 264 12.92 -28.36 -6.46
N LYS A 265 12.49 -28.39 -5.18
CA LYS A 265 11.37 -27.58 -4.67
C LYS A 265 11.88 -26.32 -4.01
N ILE A 266 11.19 -25.22 -4.27
CA ILE A 266 11.30 -23.98 -3.51
C ILE A 266 9.93 -23.54 -3.03
N HIS A 267 9.90 -22.84 -1.90
CA HIS A 267 8.67 -22.25 -1.38
C HIS A 267 8.47 -20.86 -1.96
N LEU A 268 7.27 -20.59 -2.46
CA LEU A 268 6.86 -19.25 -2.87
C LEU A 268 5.88 -18.68 -1.86
N TYR A 269 6.37 -17.72 -1.10
CA TYR A 269 5.59 -17.00 -0.11
C TYR A 269 5.29 -15.57 -0.59
N ALA A 270 4.37 -14.92 0.10
CA ALA A 270 4.00 -13.54 -0.20
C ALA A 270 4.44 -12.57 0.89
N ASN A 271 4.76 -11.34 0.48
CA ASN A 271 4.97 -10.21 1.37
C ASN A 271 3.67 -9.45 1.56
N ILE A 272 3.31 -9.13 2.79
CA ILE A 272 2.13 -8.36 3.15
C ILE A 272 2.43 -7.28 4.19
N GLY A 273 1.56 -6.25 4.24
CA GLY A 273 1.60 -5.18 5.23
C GLY A 273 0.35 -5.10 6.11
N SER A 274 -0.76 -5.72 5.67
CA SER A 274 -2.04 -5.66 6.40
C SER A 274 -2.79 -6.98 6.36
N THR A 275 -3.82 -7.11 7.19
CA THR A 275 -4.74 -8.25 7.15
C THR A 275 -5.53 -8.32 5.84
N GLY A 276 -5.82 -7.17 5.22
CA GLY A 276 -6.52 -7.08 3.94
C GLY A 276 -5.78 -7.74 2.78
N ASP A 277 -4.44 -7.81 2.86
CA ASP A 277 -3.61 -8.41 1.82
C ASP A 277 -3.76 -9.94 1.73
N VAL A 278 -4.25 -10.60 2.79
CA VAL A 278 -4.39 -12.07 2.84
C VAL A 278 -5.27 -12.60 1.70
N ALA A 279 -6.32 -11.88 1.34
CA ALA A 279 -7.16 -12.25 0.20
C ALA A 279 -6.35 -12.30 -1.10
N SER A 280 -5.46 -11.34 -1.33
CA SER A 280 -4.56 -11.31 -2.50
C SER A 280 -3.53 -12.44 -2.45
N VAL A 281 -3.00 -12.77 -1.27
CA VAL A 281 -2.08 -13.91 -1.07
C VAL A 281 -2.72 -15.21 -1.54
N LEU A 282 -3.93 -15.48 -1.06
CA LEU A 282 -4.68 -16.70 -1.42
C LEU A 282 -5.12 -16.69 -2.89
N ALA A 283 -5.57 -15.54 -3.40
CA ALA A 283 -5.97 -15.39 -4.80
C ALA A 283 -4.82 -15.65 -5.79
N ASN A 284 -3.58 -15.36 -5.41
CA ASN A 284 -2.38 -15.62 -6.21
C ASN A 284 -1.70 -16.96 -5.87
N ASP A 285 -2.33 -17.78 -5.03
CA ASP A 285 -1.87 -19.13 -4.69
C ASP A 285 -0.47 -19.17 -4.06
N ALA A 286 -0.16 -18.22 -3.18
CA ALA A 286 1.05 -18.27 -2.40
C ALA A 286 1.01 -19.44 -1.40
N GLU A 287 2.16 -20.08 -1.19
CA GLU A 287 2.29 -21.23 -0.30
C GLU A 287 2.35 -20.83 1.18
N GLY A 288 2.58 -19.54 1.45
CA GLY A 288 2.65 -18.94 2.77
C GLY A 288 2.84 -17.43 2.71
N ILE A 289 3.06 -16.82 3.86
CA ILE A 289 3.50 -15.45 4.02
C ILE A 289 4.94 -15.48 4.54
N GLY A 290 5.89 -15.01 3.73
CA GLY A 290 7.30 -14.99 4.09
C GLY A 290 7.74 -13.70 4.76
N LEU A 291 6.93 -12.64 4.63
CA LEU A 291 7.12 -11.38 5.34
C LEU A 291 5.78 -10.70 5.62
N PHE A 292 5.36 -10.74 6.87
CA PHE A 292 4.35 -9.81 7.38
C PHE A 292 5.07 -8.65 8.07
N ARG A 293 4.90 -7.46 7.51
CA ARG A 293 5.51 -6.22 8.02
C ARG A 293 4.67 -5.67 9.17
N SER A 294 5.02 -6.03 10.39
CA SER A 294 4.22 -5.65 11.57
C SER A 294 4.28 -4.17 11.92
N GLU A 295 5.21 -3.41 11.36
CA GLU A 295 5.32 -1.97 11.60
C GLU A 295 4.07 -1.17 11.19
N PHE A 296 3.28 -1.65 10.22
CA PHE A 296 2.02 -1.01 9.85
C PHE A 296 1.01 -0.94 11.01
N ILE A 297 1.04 -1.93 11.92
CA ILE A 297 0.19 -1.93 13.13
C ILE A 297 0.50 -0.73 14.02
N TYR A 298 1.75 -0.30 14.03
CA TYR A 298 2.22 0.84 14.83
C TYR A 298 1.98 2.17 14.10
N LEU A 299 2.17 2.20 12.77
CA LEU A 299 2.00 3.40 11.95
C LEU A 299 0.56 3.91 11.88
N GLU A 300 -0.42 3.02 12.03
CA GLU A 300 -1.85 3.35 11.98
C GLU A 300 -2.43 3.79 13.33
N LYS A 301 -1.59 4.00 14.35
CA LYS A 301 -2.01 4.29 15.72
C LYS A 301 -1.39 5.59 16.25
N ASP A 302 -2.09 6.21 17.19
CA ASP A 302 -1.61 7.37 17.92
C ASP A 302 -0.91 7.02 19.24
N ASN A 303 -0.82 5.72 19.55
CA ASN A 303 -0.15 5.19 20.74
C ASN A 303 0.32 3.76 20.49
N TYR A 304 1.19 3.24 21.36
CA TYR A 304 1.63 1.86 21.29
C TYR A 304 0.45 0.89 21.21
N PRO A 305 0.40 0.01 20.19
CA PRO A 305 -0.63 -1.02 20.10
C PRO A 305 -0.53 -1.97 21.29
N THR A 306 -1.66 -2.26 21.92
CA THR A 306 -1.75 -3.18 23.05
C THR A 306 -1.46 -4.63 22.63
N GLU A 307 -1.15 -5.49 23.59
CA GLU A 307 -0.98 -6.93 23.34
C GLU A 307 -2.23 -7.53 22.68
N GLU A 308 -3.44 -7.13 23.13
CA GLU A 308 -4.69 -7.66 22.60
C GLU A 308 -4.94 -7.21 21.15
N GLU A 309 -4.71 -5.96 20.82
CA GLU A 309 -4.84 -5.45 19.44
C GLU A 309 -3.91 -6.20 18.50
N GLN A 310 -2.63 -6.33 18.87
CA GLN A 310 -1.66 -7.09 18.07
C GLN A 310 -2.05 -8.56 17.96
N PHE A 311 -2.46 -9.19 19.06
CA PHE A 311 -2.91 -10.57 19.07
C PHE A 311 -4.07 -10.83 18.12
N GLN A 312 -5.09 -9.97 18.08
CA GLN A 312 -6.23 -10.12 17.17
C GLN A 312 -5.80 -10.05 15.70
N ILE A 313 -4.88 -9.15 15.37
CA ILE A 313 -4.35 -9.02 14.00
C ILE A 313 -3.57 -10.29 13.60
N TYR A 314 -2.61 -10.73 14.41
CA TYR A 314 -1.80 -11.92 14.11
C TYR A 314 -2.64 -13.19 14.06
N LYS A 315 -3.61 -13.33 14.97
CA LYS A 315 -4.59 -14.43 14.99
C LYS A 315 -5.41 -14.46 13.69
N ALA A 316 -5.97 -13.32 13.28
CA ALA A 316 -6.77 -13.24 12.06
C ALA A 316 -5.98 -13.67 10.83
N VAL A 317 -4.73 -13.21 10.68
CA VAL A 317 -3.86 -13.63 9.57
C VAL A 317 -3.57 -15.13 9.64
N ALA A 318 -3.19 -15.65 10.80
CA ALA A 318 -2.88 -17.06 10.98
C ALA A 318 -4.08 -17.98 10.65
N GLN A 319 -5.28 -17.61 11.10
CA GLN A 319 -6.51 -18.35 10.82
C GLN A 319 -6.88 -18.32 9.34
N ASN A 320 -6.81 -17.13 8.70
CA ASN A 320 -7.15 -16.98 7.28
C ASN A 320 -6.16 -17.72 6.36
N MET A 321 -4.92 -17.89 6.80
CA MET A 321 -3.92 -18.68 6.06
C MET A 321 -4.10 -20.19 6.19
N ALA A 322 -5.04 -20.66 7.01
CA ALA A 322 -5.48 -22.06 7.10
C ALA A 322 -4.31 -23.08 7.22
N GLY A 323 -3.38 -22.83 8.13
CA GLY A 323 -2.22 -23.70 8.41
C GLY A 323 -0.99 -23.47 7.51
N LYS A 324 -1.10 -22.65 6.45
CA LYS A 324 0.08 -22.20 5.70
C LYS A 324 0.98 -21.35 6.60
N LYS A 325 2.29 -21.39 6.34
CA LYS A 325 3.28 -20.64 7.12
C LYS A 325 3.05 -19.14 7.06
N VAL A 326 3.20 -18.46 8.20
CA VAL A 326 3.13 -17.00 8.34
C VAL A 326 4.35 -16.53 9.12
N ILE A 327 5.29 -15.89 8.43
CA ILE A 327 6.49 -15.31 9.04
C ILE A 327 6.20 -13.86 9.38
N ILE A 328 6.21 -13.53 10.65
CA ILE A 328 5.95 -12.17 11.14
C ILE A 328 7.27 -11.54 11.58
N ARG A 329 7.63 -10.44 10.92
CA ARG A 329 8.78 -9.63 11.31
C ARG A 329 8.40 -8.79 12.53
N THR A 330 9.23 -8.83 13.56
CA THR A 330 9.07 -7.92 14.70
C THR A 330 9.30 -6.48 14.29
N LEU A 331 9.00 -5.54 15.16
CA LEU A 331 9.06 -4.11 14.95
C LEU A 331 10.28 -3.67 14.12
N ASP A 332 10.03 -3.01 12.98
CA ASP A 332 11.05 -2.36 12.15
C ASP A 332 10.67 -0.90 11.90
N ILE A 333 10.67 -0.12 12.96
CA ILE A 333 10.46 1.33 13.00
C ILE A 333 11.81 2.02 13.16
N GLY A 334 11.87 3.27 12.73
CA GLY A 334 13.10 4.06 12.58
C GLY A 334 13.41 4.31 11.11
N ALA A 335 14.56 4.89 10.83
CA ALA A 335 14.94 5.32 9.48
C ALA A 335 13.91 6.32 8.88
N ASP A 336 13.21 5.90 7.84
CA ASP A 336 12.18 6.66 7.13
C ASP A 336 10.79 6.60 7.80
N LYS A 337 10.62 5.72 8.80
CA LYS A 337 9.35 5.49 9.50
C LYS A 337 9.40 6.13 10.87
N GLN A 338 9.12 7.41 10.95
CA GLN A 338 9.03 8.12 12.23
C GLN A 338 7.60 8.08 12.75
N ILE A 339 7.46 7.87 14.06
CA ILE A 339 6.19 7.84 14.77
C ILE A 339 6.33 8.71 16.03
N ASP A 340 5.48 9.71 16.17
CA ASP A 340 5.57 10.72 17.23
C ASP A 340 5.58 10.12 18.63
N TYR A 341 4.72 9.14 18.92
CA TYR A 341 4.65 8.53 20.25
C TYR A 341 5.83 7.63 20.62
N PHE A 342 6.77 7.37 19.68
CA PHE A 342 8.05 6.72 20.01
C PHE A 342 9.05 7.70 20.61
N ASP A 343 8.80 9.00 20.49
CA ASP A 343 9.70 10.07 21.03
C ASP A 343 11.16 9.83 20.66
N MET A 344 11.40 9.62 19.37
CA MET A 344 12.75 9.36 18.86
C MET A 344 13.44 10.68 18.52
N ALA A 345 14.67 10.83 18.98
CA ALA A 345 15.48 11.98 18.62
C ALA A 345 15.74 12.03 17.11
N HIS A 346 15.89 13.23 16.56
CA HIS A 346 16.33 13.41 15.18
C HIS A 346 17.75 12.85 14.99
N GLU A 347 17.95 12.04 13.96
CA GLU A 347 19.22 11.45 13.60
C GLU A 347 19.65 11.91 12.20
N GLU A 348 20.94 12.20 12.02
CA GLU A 348 21.48 12.59 10.71
C GLU A 348 21.53 11.41 9.72
N ASN A 349 21.65 10.18 10.22
CA ASN A 349 21.70 8.95 9.42
C ASN A 349 20.72 7.90 9.97
N PRO A 350 19.40 8.12 9.85
CA PRO A 350 18.38 7.30 10.52
C PRO A 350 18.44 5.82 10.12
N ALA A 351 18.79 5.51 8.87
CA ALA A 351 18.92 4.12 8.41
C ALA A 351 19.99 3.32 9.16
N MET A 352 21.03 3.97 9.67
CA MET A 352 22.11 3.39 10.47
C MET A 352 21.93 3.65 11.96
N GLY A 353 20.84 4.26 12.37
CA GLY A 353 20.59 4.76 13.71
C GLY A 353 19.80 3.81 14.61
N TYR A 354 19.00 4.44 15.48
CA TYR A 354 18.15 3.78 16.47
C TYR A 354 16.87 3.26 15.82
N ARG A 355 16.91 2.01 15.36
CA ARG A 355 15.80 1.38 14.63
C ARG A 355 15.67 -0.11 14.96
N ALA A 356 14.49 -0.66 14.67
CA ALA A 356 14.20 -2.08 14.66
C ALA A 356 14.58 -2.80 15.96
N ILE A 357 15.39 -3.85 15.89
CA ILE A 357 15.81 -4.63 17.06
C ILE A 357 16.55 -3.78 18.11
N ARG A 358 17.20 -2.70 17.70
CA ARG A 358 17.89 -1.79 18.64
C ARG A 358 16.88 -1.12 19.58
N ILE A 359 15.71 -0.71 19.05
CA ILE A 359 14.59 -0.19 19.84
C ILE A 359 14.05 -1.30 20.74
N CYS A 360 13.84 -2.50 20.20
CA CYS A 360 13.27 -3.64 20.92
C CYS A 360 14.12 -4.06 22.13
N LEU A 361 15.43 -4.05 21.99
CA LEU A 361 16.35 -4.44 23.08
C LEU A 361 16.52 -3.32 24.12
N ASP A 362 16.38 -2.06 23.73
CA ASP A 362 16.45 -0.90 24.62
C ASP A 362 15.13 -0.64 25.36
N ARG A 363 13.99 -0.99 24.70
CA ARG A 363 12.64 -0.86 25.26
C ARG A 363 11.97 -2.24 25.34
N PRO A 364 12.44 -3.11 26.27
CA PRO A 364 11.98 -4.49 26.34
C PRO A 364 10.48 -4.65 26.62
N GLU A 365 9.82 -3.66 27.22
CA GLU A 365 8.37 -3.65 27.45
C GLU A 365 7.59 -3.61 26.12
N VAL A 366 8.04 -2.82 25.14
CA VAL A 366 7.44 -2.77 23.80
C VAL A 366 7.64 -4.11 23.08
N PHE A 367 8.85 -4.65 23.18
CA PHE A 367 9.20 -5.91 22.56
C PHE A 367 8.44 -7.10 23.16
N LYS A 368 8.37 -7.18 24.48
CA LYS A 368 7.60 -8.22 25.17
C LYS A 368 6.13 -8.20 24.80
N THR A 369 5.53 -7.01 24.72
CA THR A 369 4.11 -6.86 24.29
C THR A 369 3.90 -7.50 22.93
N GLN A 370 4.77 -7.25 21.96
CA GLN A 370 4.69 -7.85 20.63
C GLN A 370 4.91 -9.37 20.68
N LEU A 371 5.95 -9.84 21.38
CA LEU A 371 6.26 -11.26 21.48
C LEU A 371 5.13 -12.04 22.16
N ARG A 372 4.53 -11.51 23.24
CA ARG A 372 3.38 -12.12 23.91
C ARG A 372 2.20 -12.32 22.93
N ALA A 373 1.89 -11.28 22.15
CA ALA A 373 0.84 -11.35 21.13
C ALA A 373 1.14 -12.41 20.06
N LEU A 374 2.40 -12.50 19.60
CA LEU A 374 2.84 -13.48 18.61
C LEU A 374 2.75 -14.93 19.14
N PHE A 375 3.25 -15.18 20.36
CA PHE A 375 3.14 -16.50 20.97
C PHE A 375 1.70 -16.91 21.23
N ARG A 376 0.84 -16.02 21.70
CA ARG A 376 -0.60 -16.27 21.82
C ARG A 376 -1.23 -16.64 20.47
N ALA A 377 -0.91 -15.91 19.44
CA ALA A 377 -1.43 -16.13 18.09
C ALA A 377 -0.94 -17.45 17.46
N SER A 378 0.18 -18.01 17.91
CA SER A 378 0.73 -19.28 17.43
C SER A 378 -0.25 -20.45 17.58
N MET A 379 -1.18 -20.40 18.55
CA MET A 379 -2.23 -21.41 18.73
C MET A 379 -3.21 -21.50 17.57
N TYR A 380 -3.28 -20.46 16.73
CA TYR A 380 -4.31 -20.32 15.68
C TYR A 380 -3.79 -20.58 14.27
N GLY A 381 -2.50 -20.87 14.11
CA GLY A 381 -1.90 -21.19 12.81
C GLY A 381 -0.42 -21.56 12.90
N ASN A 382 0.25 -21.52 11.76
CA ASN A 382 1.68 -21.82 11.63
C ASN A 382 2.47 -20.51 11.59
N ILE A 383 2.72 -19.91 12.76
CA ILE A 383 3.46 -18.66 12.91
C ILE A 383 4.96 -18.95 13.09
N SER A 384 5.79 -18.17 12.41
CA SER A 384 7.23 -18.04 12.66
C SER A 384 7.56 -16.58 12.96
N ILE A 385 8.57 -16.32 13.76
CA ILE A 385 9.01 -14.97 14.15
C ILE A 385 10.34 -14.65 13.49
N MET A 386 10.47 -13.45 12.94
CA MET A 386 11.70 -12.98 12.29
C MET A 386 12.17 -11.66 12.90
N TYR A 387 13.45 -11.60 13.26
CA TYR A 387 14.06 -10.44 13.90
C TYR A 387 14.89 -9.63 12.90
N PRO A 388 14.57 -8.34 12.67
CA PRO A 388 15.26 -7.47 11.71
C PRO A 388 16.56 -6.86 12.26
N MET A 389 17.40 -6.35 11.39
CA MET A 389 18.57 -5.51 11.68
C MET A 389 19.61 -6.12 12.62
N ILE A 390 19.79 -7.43 12.57
CA ILE A 390 20.77 -8.15 13.37
C ILE A 390 22.19 -7.86 12.87
N ILE A 391 23.12 -7.62 13.81
CA ILE A 391 24.55 -7.44 13.53
C ILE A 391 25.46 -8.34 14.37
N SER A 392 24.91 -9.04 15.37
CA SER A 392 25.72 -9.85 16.28
C SER A 392 24.97 -11.04 16.88
N VAL A 393 25.72 -12.05 17.29
CA VAL A 393 25.20 -13.19 18.07
C VAL A 393 24.72 -12.74 19.46
N THR A 394 25.33 -11.69 20.00
CA THR A 394 24.94 -11.13 21.30
C THR A 394 23.49 -10.65 21.28
N GLU A 395 23.07 -9.95 20.22
CA GLU A 395 21.66 -9.54 20.04
C GLU A 395 20.73 -10.74 20.02
N VAL A 396 21.08 -11.80 19.28
CA VAL A 396 20.27 -13.03 19.21
C VAL A 396 20.15 -13.68 20.59
N LYS A 397 21.21 -13.71 21.38
CA LYS A 397 21.16 -14.23 22.76
C LYS A 397 20.31 -13.37 23.69
N GLN A 398 20.35 -12.05 23.53
CA GLN A 398 19.46 -11.13 24.28
C GLN A 398 17.98 -11.36 23.90
N ILE A 399 17.69 -11.51 22.60
CA ILE A 399 16.34 -11.86 22.12
C ILE A 399 15.87 -13.17 22.75
N LYS A 400 16.68 -14.22 22.71
CA LYS A 400 16.35 -15.52 23.31
C LYS A 400 16.07 -15.42 24.82
N ALA A 401 16.81 -14.59 25.53
CA ALA A 401 16.56 -14.36 26.95
C ALA A 401 15.18 -13.70 27.18
N ILE A 402 14.85 -12.67 26.40
CA ILE A 402 13.53 -12.01 26.48
C ILE A 402 12.41 -12.96 26.08
N VAL A 403 12.59 -13.78 25.03
CA VAL A 403 11.63 -14.82 24.65
C VAL A 403 11.40 -15.82 25.77
N ALA A 404 12.46 -16.26 26.46
CA ALA A 404 12.35 -17.17 27.59
C ALA A 404 11.54 -16.55 28.75
N GLU A 405 11.75 -15.25 29.02
CA GLU A 405 10.95 -14.52 30.02
C GLU A 405 9.48 -14.45 29.59
N VAL A 406 9.19 -14.12 28.35
CA VAL A 406 7.82 -14.07 27.80
C VAL A 406 7.13 -15.42 27.93
N LYS A 407 7.77 -16.51 27.54
CA LYS A 407 7.23 -17.86 27.65
C LYS A 407 6.95 -18.23 29.11
N LYS A 408 7.84 -17.87 30.03
CA LYS A 408 7.65 -18.08 31.46
C LYS A 408 6.43 -17.31 31.98
N GLU A 409 6.32 -16.02 31.65
CA GLU A 409 5.19 -15.18 32.04
C GLU A 409 3.85 -15.74 31.53
N LEU A 410 3.78 -16.14 30.25
CA LEU A 410 2.59 -16.75 29.66
C LEU A 410 2.21 -18.06 30.37
N THR A 411 3.20 -18.89 30.68
CA THR A 411 3.00 -20.15 31.42
C THR A 411 2.46 -19.91 32.83
N GLU A 412 3.06 -18.98 33.58
CA GLU A 412 2.61 -18.61 34.93
C GLU A 412 1.19 -18.03 34.94
N GLN A 413 0.80 -17.35 33.85
CA GLN A 413 -0.54 -16.80 33.70
C GLN A 413 -1.56 -17.81 33.12
N GLY A 414 -1.12 -19.02 32.77
CA GLY A 414 -1.99 -20.04 32.17
C GLY A 414 -2.45 -19.69 30.74
N VAL A 415 -1.72 -18.82 30.04
CA VAL A 415 -2.02 -18.41 28.67
C VAL A 415 -1.40 -19.41 27.69
N PRO A 416 -2.19 -20.07 26.82
CA PRO A 416 -1.67 -21.08 25.91
C PRO A 416 -0.85 -20.47 24.75
N PHE A 417 0.24 -21.16 24.40
CA PHE A 417 1.08 -20.84 23.24
C PHE A 417 1.79 -22.11 22.75
N LYS A 418 2.31 -22.10 21.50
CA LYS A 418 3.19 -23.17 21.01
C LYS A 418 4.63 -22.88 21.41
N ASP A 419 5.30 -23.88 21.99
CA ASP A 419 6.68 -23.74 22.43
C ASP A 419 7.67 -23.84 21.26
N ASP A 420 7.31 -24.52 20.20
CA ASP A 420 8.12 -24.84 19.01
C ASP A 420 7.95 -23.81 17.86
N VAL A 421 7.59 -22.58 18.17
CA VAL A 421 7.53 -21.50 17.18
C VAL A 421 8.91 -21.27 16.59
N GLU A 422 9.07 -21.43 15.27
CA GLU A 422 10.32 -21.12 14.56
C GLU A 422 10.71 -19.66 14.74
N GLN A 423 11.99 -19.42 14.98
CA GLN A 423 12.57 -18.09 15.17
C GLN A 423 13.78 -17.91 14.26
N GLY A 424 13.70 -16.96 13.35
CA GLY A 424 14.77 -16.64 12.41
C GLY A 424 15.19 -15.19 12.48
N VAL A 425 16.20 -14.86 11.72
CA VAL A 425 16.71 -13.50 11.59
C VAL A 425 16.68 -13.02 10.15
N MET A 426 16.43 -11.73 9.97
CA MET A 426 16.64 -11.08 8.70
C MET A 426 18.13 -10.78 8.53
N ILE A 427 18.70 -11.33 7.45
CA ILE A 427 20.09 -11.04 7.06
C ILE A 427 20.06 -9.87 6.09
N GLU A 428 20.33 -8.68 6.59
CA GLU A 428 20.21 -7.45 5.84
C GLU A 428 21.33 -6.43 6.11
N THR A 429 22.30 -6.84 6.94
CA THR A 429 23.52 -6.07 7.18
C THR A 429 24.74 -6.87 6.72
N PRO A 430 25.78 -6.23 6.16
CA PRO A 430 27.02 -6.91 5.81
C PRO A 430 27.67 -7.64 7.02
N ALA A 431 27.51 -7.09 8.23
CA ALA A 431 27.97 -7.74 9.45
C ALA A 431 27.31 -9.09 9.67
N ALA A 432 25.98 -9.18 9.55
CA ALA A 432 25.24 -10.44 9.70
C ALA A 432 25.63 -11.46 8.62
N VAL A 433 25.88 -11.02 7.38
CA VAL A 433 26.38 -11.91 6.32
C VAL A 433 27.71 -12.52 6.70
N MET A 434 28.67 -11.71 7.17
CA MET A 434 30.02 -12.17 7.50
C MET A 434 30.07 -13.14 8.67
N ILE A 435 29.08 -13.10 9.56
CA ILE A 435 28.98 -14.01 10.72
C ILE A 435 27.81 -15.00 10.59
N SER A 436 27.29 -15.17 9.39
CA SER A 436 26.11 -16.04 9.16
C SER A 436 26.36 -17.51 9.52
N ASP A 437 27.60 -17.99 9.44
CA ASP A 437 28.01 -19.31 9.89
C ASP A 437 27.85 -19.50 11.42
N ILE A 438 28.01 -18.44 12.19
CA ILE A 438 27.82 -18.46 13.65
C ILE A 438 26.33 -18.23 13.98
N LEU A 439 25.67 -17.30 13.28
CA LEU A 439 24.25 -17.01 13.48
C LEU A 439 23.37 -18.22 13.15
N ALA A 440 23.74 -19.01 12.13
CA ALA A 440 22.98 -20.20 11.72
C ALA A 440 22.84 -21.26 12.83
N LYS A 441 23.78 -21.29 13.80
CA LYS A 441 23.71 -22.18 14.97
C LYS A 441 22.70 -21.73 16.03
N GLU A 442 22.23 -20.50 15.92
CA GLU A 442 21.41 -19.86 16.95
C GLU A 442 19.94 -19.70 16.54
N VAL A 443 19.60 -19.93 15.28
CA VAL A 443 18.26 -19.64 14.74
C VAL A 443 17.77 -20.77 13.83
N ASP A 444 16.49 -20.76 13.52
CA ASP A 444 15.84 -21.81 12.74
C ASP A 444 15.85 -21.53 11.23
N PHE A 445 16.01 -20.26 10.83
CA PHE A 445 16.07 -19.85 9.43
C PHE A 445 16.70 -18.48 9.23
N PHE A 446 17.10 -18.23 7.98
CA PHE A 446 17.48 -16.90 7.49
C PHE A 446 16.48 -16.41 6.44
N SER A 447 16.14 -15.11 6.50
CA SER A 447 15.47 -14.42 5.42
C SER A 447 16.29 -13.21 5.01
N ILE A 448 16.70 -13.15 3.75
CA ILE A 448 17.62 -12.12 3.27
C ILE A 448 16.84 -10.89 2.85
N GLY A 449 17.04 -9.78 3.57
CA GLY A 449 16.47 -8.46 3.28
C GLY A 449 17.32 -7.72 2.26
N THR A 450 17.14 -8.00 0.97
CA THR A 450 18.03 -7.53 -0.09
C THR A 450 18.05 -6.02 -0.26
N ASN A 451 16.98 -5.31 0.10
CA ASN A 451 16.93 -3.85 -0.02
C ASN A 451 17.93 -3.17 0.91
N ASP A 452 17.86 -3.48 2.21
CA ASP A 452 18.78 -2.93 3.22
C ASP A 452 20.20 -3.51 3.03
N LEU A 453 20.32 -4.80 2.68
CA LEU A 453 21.62 -5.39 2.38
C LEU A 453 22.34 -4.66 1.24
N THR A 454 21.63 -4.34 0.16
CA THR A 454 22.21 -3.59 -0.96
C THR A 454 22.60 -2.17 -0.53
N GLN A 455 21.70 -1.48 0.18
CA GLN A 455 21.94 -0.13 0.69
C GLN A 455 23.21 -0.06 1.55
N TYR A 456 23.36 -0.95 2.51
CA TYR A 456 24.52 -0.95 3.41
C TYR A 456 25.81 -1.46 2.75
N THR A 457 25.69 -2.41 1.83
CA THR A 457 26.86 -2.94 1.10
C THR A 457 27.45 -1.92 0.15
N LEU A 458 26.61 -1.18 -0.56
CA LEU A 458 27.04 -0.16 -1.52
C LEU A 458 27.22 1.22 -0.88
N ALA A 459 26.81 1.40 0.38
CA ALA A 459 26.80 2.69 1.06
C ALA A 459 25.98 3.76 0.28
N ILE A 460 24.85 3.37 -0.26
CA ILE A 460 23.95 4.21 -1.06
C ILE A 460 22.58 4.25 -0.41
N ASP A 461 22.09 5.45 -0.13
CA ASP A 461 20.71 5.64 0.31
C ASP A 461 19.76 5.40 -0.87
N ARG A 462 18.96 4.33 -0.80
CA ARG A 462 17.99 3.92 -1.84
C ARG A 462 16.84 4.91 -2.04
N GLN A 463 16.64 5.85 -1.12
CA GLN A 463 15.62 6.89 -1.23
C GLN A 463 16.14 8.15 -1.92
N ASN A 464 17.45 8.25 -2.14
CA ASN A 464 18.04 9.39 -2.80
C ASN A 464 17.98 9.24 -4.33
N ALA A 465 16.98 9.85 -4.94
CA ALA A 465 16.76 9.80 -6.40
C ALA A 465 18.00 10.22 -7.24
N LYS A 466 18.94 11.00 -6.68
CA LYS A 466 20.17 11.36 -7.38
C LYS A 466 21.14 10.18 -7.52
N LEU A 467 20.95 9.14 -6.74
CA LEU A 467 21.80 7.94 -6.72
C LEU A 467 21.17 6.74 -7.43
N ASP A 468 19.98 6.87 -8.00
CA ASP A 468 19.26 5.78 -8.68
C ASP A 468 20.12 5.11 -9.76
N ASN A 469 20.94 5.89 -10.47
CA ASN A 469 21.81 5.38 -11.54
C ASN A 469 23.00 4.54 -11.04
N VAL A 470 23.32 4.60 -9.75
CA VAL A 470 24.45 3.88 -9.14
C VAL A 470 23.98 2.84 -8.12
N TYR A 471 22.70 2.87 -7.72
CA TYR A 471 22.09 1.83 -6.91
C TYR A 471 21.82 0.61 -7.77
N ASP A 472 22.61 -0.45 -7.58
CA ASP A 472 22.53 -1.70 -8.34
C ASP A 472 22.24 -2.88 -7.40
N SER A 473 20.99 -3.34 -7.38
CA SER A 473 20.59 -4.52 -6.59
C SER A 473 21.18 -5.83 -7.14
N HIS A 474 21.63 -5.85 -8.39
CA HIS A 474 22.32 -7.01 -9.01
C HIS A 474 23.83 -6.98 -8.82
N HIS A 475 24.35 -6.05 -8.01
CA HIS A 475 25.77 -5.88 -7.80
C HIS A 475 26.41 -7.19 -7.31
N GLU A 476 27.53 -7.57 -7.91
CA GLU A 476 28.21 -8.84 -7.64
C GLU A 476 28.56 -9.05 -6.16
N ALA A 477 28.87 -7.98 -5.42
CA ALA A 477 29.12 -8.06 -3.98
C ALA A 477 27.86 -8.55 -3.23
N VAL A 478 26.67 -8.04 -3.59
CA VAL A 478 25.40 -8.45 -2.96
C VAL A 478 25.09 -9.90 -3.29
N LEU A 479 25.28 -10.30 -4.53
CA LEU A 479 25.03 -11.68 -4.98
C LEU A 479 25.97 -12.69 -4.32
N ARG A 480 27.24 -12.34 -4.12
CA ARG A 480 28.18 -13.16 -3.33
C ARG A 480 27.80 -13.26 -1.88
N MET A 481 27.29 -12.17 -1.29
CA MET A 481 26.78 -12.18 0.09
C MET A 481 25.57 -13.12 0.22
N ILE A 482 24.63 -13.07 -0.73
CA ILE A 482 23.48 -13.96 -0.75
C ILE A 482 23.95 -15.43 -0.80
N GLN A 483 24.88 -15.77 -1.70
CA GLN A 483 25.43 -17.13 -1.77
C GLN A 483 26.08 -17.58 -0.46
N MET A 484 26.88 -16.70 0.16
CA MET A 484 27.51 -16.99 1.45
C MET A 484 26.47 -17.31 2.55
N VAL A 485 25.38 -16.55 2.60
CA VAL A 485 24.30 -16.78 3.58
C VAL A 485 23.62 -18.14 3.35
N ILE A 486 23.28 -18.46 2.08
CA ILE A 486 22.68 -19.75 1.73
C ILE A 486 23.60 -20.91 2.13
N ASP A 487 24.88 -20.84 1.75
CA ASP A 487 25.85 -21.88 2.05
C ASP A 487 26.04 -22.10 3.56
N ASN A 488 26.09 -21.00 4.33
CA ASN A 488 26.24 -21.07 5.78
C ASN A 488 24.96 -21.59 6.47
N ALA A 489 23.77 -21.23 5.99
CA ALA A 489 22.51 -21.79 6.47
C ALA A 489 22.48 -23.30 6.26
N HIS A 490 22.78 -23.78 5.07
CA HIS A 490 22.72 -25.19 4.72
C HIS A 490 23.76 -26.04 5.47
N LYS A 491 24.93 -25.49 5.77
CA LYS A 491 25.93 -26.18 6.62
C LYS A 491 25.41 -26.53 8.01
N GLU A 492 24.55 -25.68 8.57
CA GLU A 492 23.95 -25.89 9.89
C GLU A 492 22.54 -26.52 9.80
N GLY A 493 22.05 -26.85 8.59
CA GLY A 493 20.78 -27.52 8.36
C GLY A 493 19.55 -26.63 8.50
N ILE A 494 19.71 -25.31 8.45
CA ILE A 494 18.60 -24.37 8.41
C ILE A 494 18.34 -23.89 6.99
N TRP A 495 17.12 -23.43 6.72
CA TRP A 495 16.73 -22.92 5.40
C TRP A 495 17.02 -21.42 5.25
N ALA A 496 17.21 -20.99 4.02
CA ALA A 496 17.43 -19.57 3.67
C ALA A 496 16.46 -19.11 2.58
N GLY A 497 15.81 -17.97 2.82
CA GLY A 497 14.91 -17.33 1.87
C GLY A 497 15.31 -15.89 1.54
N ILE A 498 14.63 -15.30 0.57
CA ILE A 498 14.74 -13.88 0.19
C ILE A 498 13.37 -13.24 0.33
N CYS A 499 13.27 -12.15 1.11
CA CYS A 499 12.04 -11.37 1.26
C CYS A 499 12.14 -9.93 0.73
N GLY A 500 13.29 -9.50 0.26
CA GLY A 500 13.48 -8.20 -0.38
C GLY A 500 12.93 -8.18 -1.83
N GLU A 501 12.88 -6.98 -2.41
CA GLU A 501 12.34 -6.76 -3.76
C GLU A 501 13.07 -7.57 -4.84
N LEU A 502 14.35 -7.84 -4.64
CA LEU A 502 15.15 -8.65 -5.57
C LEU A 502 14.59 -10.08 -5.73
N GLY A 503 13.90 -10.62 -4.71
CA GLY A 503 13.21 -11.91 -4.80
C GLY A 503 12.09 -11.95 -5.84
N ALA A 504 11.49 -10.81 -6.15
CA ALA A 504 10.45 -10.67 -7.17
C ALA A 504 11.01 -10.39 -8.58
N ASP A 505 12.31 -10.15 -8.69
CA ASP A 505 12.96 -9.94 -9.97
C ASP A 505 13.05 -11.27 -10.75
N THR A 506 12.18 -11.41 -11.73
CA THR A 506 12.07 -12.62 -12.54
C THR A 506 13.31 -12.92 -13.36
N THR A 507 14.18 -11.94 -13.61
CA THR A 507 15.46 -12.13 -14.30
C THR A 507 16.50 -12.81 -13.40
N MET A 508 16.30 -12.76 -12.09
CA MET A 508 17.19 -13.35 -11.08
C MET A 508 16.68 -14.69 -10.53
N THR A 509 15.43 -15.05 -10.78
CA THR A 509 14.80 -16.27 -10.23
C THR A 509 15.65 -17.51 -10.51
N GLU A 510 16.07 -17.71 -11.76
CA GLU A 510 16.89 -18.87 -12.15
C GLU A 510 18.21 -18.91 -11.39
N ARG A 511 18.89 -17.78 -11.25
CA ARG A 511 20.16 -17.65 -10.51
C ARG A 511 19.97 -17.98 -9.02
N PHE A 512 18.91 -17.54 -8.39
CA PHE A 512 18.64 -17.86 -6.98
C PHE A 512 18.36 -19.34 -6.76
N VAL A 513 17.61 -19.97 -7.67
CA VAL A 513 17.39 -21.42 -7.62
C VAL A 513 18.71 -22.18 -7.76
N GLN A 514 19.59 -21.77 -8.69
CA GLN A 514 20.92 -22.36 -8.87
C GLN A 514 21.84 -22.12 -7.66
N MET A 515 21.68 -21.03 -6.93
CA MET A 515 22.37 -20.77 -5.67
C MET A 515 21.90 -21.69 -4.53
N GLY A 516 20.76 -22.38 -4.70
CA GLY A 516 20.18 -23.27 -3.69
C GLY A 516 19.24 -22.57 -2.72
N ILE A 517 18.59 -21.46 -3.13
CA ILE A 517 17.60 -20.78 -2.27
C ILE A 517 16.42 -21.72 -1.95
N ASP A 518 15.94 -21.71 -0.71
CA ASP A 518 14.83 -22.55 -0.27
C ASP A 518 13.48 -21.85 -0.39
N GLU A 519 13.47 -20.51 -0.33
CA GLU A 519 12.25 -19.72 -0.29
C GLU A 519 12.43 -18.38 -1.01
N LEU A 520 11.41 -17.96 -1.75
CA LEU A 520 11.27 -16.59 -2.28
C LEU A 520 9.96 -16.00 -1.81
N SER A 521 10.04 -14.89 -1.08
CA SER A 521 8.88 -14.11 -0.63
C SER A 521 8.74 -12.84 -1.46
N VAL A 522 7.63 -12.74 -2.17
CA VAL A 522 7.42 -11.73 -3.19
C VAL A 522 6.07 -11.03 -2.99
N SER A 523 5.84 -9.90 -3.65
CA SER A 523 4.48 -9.37 -3.70
C SER A 523 3.53 -10.40 -4.31
N PRO A 524 2.27 -10.53 -3.84
CA PRO A 524 1.36 -11.60 -4.24
C PRO A 524 1.24 -11.79 -5.76
N THR A 525 1.27 -10.70 -6.53
CA THR A 525 1.16 -10.72 -7.99
C THR A 525 2.35 -11.36 -8.71
N PHE A 526 3.50 -11.49 -8.05
CA PHE A 526 4.71 -12.13 -8.59
C PHE A 526 4.80 -13.62 -8.30
N VAL A 527 3.95 -14.17 -7.45
CA VAL A 527 3.97 -15.61 -7.08
C VAL A 527 3.87 -16.51 -8.32
N LEU A 528 2.85 -16.30 -9.15
CA LEU A 528 2.65 -17.14 -10.34
C LEU A 528 3.70 -16.90 -11.44
N PRO A 529 4.16 -15.67 -11.72
CA PRO A 529 5.31 -15.45 -12.63
C PRO A 529 6.58 -16.18 -12.20
N VAL A 530 6.95 -16.10 -10.93
CA VAL A 530 8.13 -16.80 -10.39
C VAL A 530 7.93 -18.31 -10.47
N ARG A 531 6.74 -18.83 -10.10
CA ARG A 531 6.41 -20.26 -10.23
C ARG A 531 6.59 -20.77 -11.65
N LYS A 532 6.15 -19.99 -12.65
CA LYS A 532 6.31 -20.33 -14.06
C LYS A 532 7.78 -20.57 -14.40
N ILE A 533 8.66 -19.62 -14.04
CA ILE A 533 10.10 -19.71 -14.34
C ILE A 533 10.71 -20.95 -13.69
N VAL A 534 10.46 -21.15 -12.39
CA VAL A 534 10.99 -22.32 -11.68
C VAL A 534 10.56 -23.62 -12.33
N ARG A 535 9.30 -23.74 -12.71
CA ARG A 535 8.77 -24.95 -13.37
C ARG A 535 9.30 -25.19 -14.79
N GLU A 536 9.79 -24.17 -15.46
CA GLU A 536 10.42 -24.26 -16.79
C GLU A 536 11.91 -24.64 -16.71
N MET A 537 12.55 -24.48 -15.53
CA MET A 537 13.95 -24.89 -15.29
C MET A 537 14.12 -26.42 -15.32
N GLU A 538 15.32 -26.85 -15.69
CA GLU A 538 15.69 -28.28 -15.70
C GLU A 538 15.88 -28.85 -14.29
#